data_a035a8bb1a0fb9c0f861c47e0e426c16
#
_entry.id   a035a8bb1a0fb9c0f861c47e0e426c16
#
_cell.length_a   1.000
_cell.length_b   1.000
_cell.length_c   1.000
_cell.angle_alpha   90.00
_cell.angle_beta   90.00
_cell.angle_gamma   90.00
#
_symmetry.space_group_name_H-M   'P 1'
#
loop_
_entity.id
_entity.type
_entity.pdbx_description
1 polymer ?
#
loop_
_entity_poly.entity_id
_entity_poly.type
_entity_poly.pdbx_seq_one_letter_code
_entity_poly.pdbx_strand_id
1 'polypeptide(L)' 'MREIPIRDGEIRLGQFLKLADAVEQGSDSKLLLGQGRVSVNGEVETRRGRQLQPGDEVSVDGETFRVGLSR' A
#
# COMPACT_ATOMS: atom_id res chain seq x y z
N MET A 1 5.78 12.59 2.43
CA MET A 1 5.22 11.26 2.77
C MET A 1 3.89 11.42 3.47
N ARG A 2 2.88 10.72 3.00
CA ARG A 2 1.56 10.72 3.63
C ARG A 2 1.44 9.53 4.56
N GLU A 3 0.89 9.76 5.74
CA GLU A 3 0.55 8.68 6.64
C GLU A 3 -0.93 8.33 6.51
N ILE A 4 -1.21 7.05 6.31
CA ILE A 4 -2.57 6.54 6.14
C ILE A 4 -2.89 5.67 7.35
N PRO A 5 -3.79 6.09 8.23
CA PRO A 5 -4.12 5.31 9.42
C PRO A 5 -4.97 4.08 9.08
N ILE A 6 -4.68 2.98 9.74
CA ILE A 6 -5.48 1.75 9.63
C ILE A 6 -6.04 1.39 11.00
N ARG A 7 -7.13 0.61 11.01
CA ARG A 7 -7.84 0.32 12.25
C ARG A 7 -7.26 -0.85 13.06
N ASP A 8 -6.87 -1.91 12.38
CA ASP A 8 -6.65 -3.19 13.05
C ASP A 8 -5.19 -3.58 13.22
N GLY A 9 -4.29 -2.64 13.03
CA GLY A 9 -2.87 -2.91 13.16
C GLY A 9 -2.27 -3.73 12.03
N GLU A 10 -3.08 -4.16 11.07
CA GLU A 10 -2.60 -4.80 9.84
C GLU A 10 -3.59 -4.57 8.72
N ILE A 11 -3.07 -4.57 7.49
CA ILE A 11 -3.88 -4.38 6.30
C ILE A 11 -3.14 -5.04 5.13
N ARG A 12 -3.86 -5.54 4.15
CA ARG A 12 -3.24 -6.10 2.96
C ARG A 12 -2.89 -4.99 1.97
N LEU A 13 -1.83 -5.20 1.21
CA LEU A 13 -1.31 -4.18 0.30
C LEU A 13 -2.37 -3.65 -0.67
N GLY A 14 -3.17 -4.54 -1.26
CA GLY A 14 -4.23 -4.13 -2.18
C GLY A 14 -5.26 -3.23 -1.51
N GLN A 15 -5.62 -3.53 -0.28
CA GLN A 15 -6.55 -2.71 0.49
C GLN A 15 -5.94 -1.36 0.85
N PHE A 16 -4.66 -1.35 1.19
CA PHE A 16 -3.96 -0.13 1.54
C PHE A 16 -3.88 0.83 0.35
N LEU A 17 -3.59 0.32 -0.83
CA LEU A 17 -3.54 1.14 -2.04
C LEU A 17 -4.88 1.81 -2.31
N LYS A 18 -5.96 1.11 -2.09
CA LYS A 18 -7.31 1.65 -2.26
C LYS A 18 -7.60 2.71 -1.19
N LEU A 19 -7.23 2.44 0.05
CA LEU A 19 -7.44 3.37 1.15
C LEU A 19 -6.65 4.67 0.96
N ALA A 20 -5.46 4.57 0.38
CA ALA A 20 -4.59 5.72 0.12
C ALA A 20 -4.96 6.48 -1.16
N ASP A 21 -6.04 6.08 -1.83
CA ASP A 21 -6.46 6.64 -3.12
C ASP A 21 -5.41 6.49 -4.22
N ALA A 22 -4.49 5.54 -4.06
CA ALA A 22 -3.50 5.27 -5.10
C ALA A 22 -4.13 4.54 -6.29
N VAL A 23 -5.26 3.87 -6.04
CA VAL A 23 -6.07 3.20 -7.08
C VAL A 23 -7.54 3.47 -6.80
N GLU A 24 -8.35 3.48 -7.85
CA GLU A 24 -9.78 3.71 -7.72
C GLU A 24 -10.55 2.41 -7.48
N GLN A 25 -10.07 1.32 -8.07
CA GLN A 25 -10.74 0.02 -7.99
C GLN A 25 -9.71 -1.06 -7.72
N GLY A 26 -10.18 -2.20 -7.21
CA GLY A 26 -9.29 -3.32 -6.90
C GLY A 26 -8.54 -3.86 -8.11
N SER A 27 -9.14 -3.77 -9.30
CA SER A 27 -8.48 -4.19 -10.53
C SER A 27 -7.26 -3.32 -10.85
N ASP A 28 -7.30 -2.05 -10.48
CA ASP A 28 -6.18 -1.13 -10.71
C ASP A 28 -4.97 -1.50 -9.87
N SER A 29 -5.20 -1.95 -8.63
CA SER A 29 -4.09 -2.37 -7.77
C SER A 29 -3.38 -3.59 -8.35
N LYS A 30 -4.13 -4.53 -8.93
CA LYS A 30 -3.55 -5.70 -9.56
C LYS A 30 -2.66 -5.31 -10.74
N LEU A 31 -3.10 -4.34 -11.53
CA LEU A 31 -2.33 -3.85 -12.68
C LEU A 31 -1.03 -3.18 -12.22
N LEU A 32 -1.12 -2.29 -11.24
CA LEU A 32 0.06 -1.60 -10.70
C LEU A 32 1.08 -2.59 -10.13
N LEU A 33 0.60 -3.57 -9.38
CA LEU A 33 1.47 -4.57 -8.76
C LEU A 33 2.15 -5.43 -9.83
N GLY A 34 1.39 -5.82 -10.84
CA GLY A 34 1.93 -6.64 -11.94
C GLY A 34 2.97 -5.91 -12.78
N GLN A 35 2.92 -4.57 -12.81
CA GLN A 35 3.88 -3.75 -13.55
C GLN A 35 5.12 -3.38 -12.74
N GLY A 36 5.19 -3.83 -11.47
CA GLY A 36 6.33 -3.52 -10.61
C GLY A 36 6.38 -2.06 -10.17
N ARG A 37 5.24 -1.37 -10.16
CA ARG A 37 5.17 0.05 -9.82
C ARG A 37 4.98 0.31 -8.33
N VAL A 38 4.87 -0.74 -7.53
CA VAL A 38 4.63 -0.66 -6.10
C VAL A 38 5.79 -1.28 -5.35
N SER A 39 6.30 -0.57 -4.35
CA SER A 39 7.37 -1.07 -3.49
C SER A 39 6.93 -0.98 -2.03
N VAL A 40 7.39 -1.92 -1.22
CA VAL A 40 7.16 -1.91 0.22
C VAL A 40 8.54 -1.91 0.89
N ASN A 41 8.79 -0.88 1.70
CA ASN A 41 10.07 -0.70 2.40
C ASN A 41 11.25 -0.77 1.44
N GLY A 42 11.09 -0.19 0.26
CA GLY A 42 12.15 -0.10 -0.74
C GLY A 42 12.28 -1.29 -1.67
N GLU A 43 11.46 -2.32 -1.50
CA GLU A 43 11.50 -3.51 -2.36
C GLU A 43 10.23 -3.63 -3.18
N VAL A 44 10.37 -3.92 -4.47
CA VAL A 44 9.21 -4.13 -5.35
C VAL A 44 8.39 -5.29 -4.83
N GLU A 45 7.08 -5.08 -4.70
CA GLU A 45 6.14 -6.09 -4.28
C GLU A 45 5.06 -6.28 -5.33
N THR A 46 4.81 -7.51 -5.72
CA THR A 46 3.80 -7.84 -6.73
C THR A 46 2.57 -8.53 -6.14
N ARG A 47 2.63 -8.92 -4.86
CA ARG A 47 1.54 -9.67 -4.24
C ARG A 47 0.55 -8.71 -3.58
N ARG A 48 -0.67 -8.75 -4.04
CA ARG A 48 -1.75 -7.93 -3.48
C ARG A 48 -2.08 -8.31 -2.04
N GLY A 49 -1.87 -9.56 -1.68
CA GLY A 49 -2.17 -10.07 -0.35
C GLY A 49 -1.09 -9.86 0.69
N ARG A 50 0.00 -9.17 0.35
CA ARG A 50 1.04 -8.91 1.34
C ARG A 50 0.48 -8.13 2.52
N GLN A 51 0.73 -8.61 3.74
CA GLN A 51 0.30 -7.93 4.95
C GLN A 51 1.24 -6.79 5.29
N LEU A 52 0.65 -5.65 5.65
CA LEU A 52 1.37 -4.46 6.08
C LEU A 52 1.06 -4.19 7.55
N GLN A 53 2.00 -3.57 8.24
CA GLN A 53 1.86 -3.20 9.64
C GLN A 53 2.17 -1.71 9.80
N PRO A 54 1.73 -1.09 10.91
CA PRO A 54 2.09 0.31 11.16
C PRO A 54 3.61 0.49 11.10
N GLY A 55 4.05 1.53 10.41
CA GLY A 55 5.45 1.80 10.18
C GLY A 55 5.96 1.36 8.82
N ASP A 56 5.26 0.46 8.14
CA ASP A 56 5.65 0.07 6.78
C ASP A 56 5.45 1.25 5.82
N GLU A 57 6.35 1.35 4.84
CA GLU A 57 6.30 2.41 3.83
C GLU A 57 6.01 1.79 2.46
N VAL A 58 5.01 2.34 1.80
CA VAL A 58 4.58 1.88 0.48
C VAL A 58 4.80 2.99 -0.52
N SER A 59 5.52 2.70 -1.60
CA SER A 59 5.77 3.67 -2.67
C SER A 59 5.04 3.24 -3.93
N VAL A 60 4.36 4.20 -4.56
CA VAL A 60 3.64 4.00 -5.81
C VAL A 60 4.01 5.14 -6.73
N ASP A 61 4.68 4.83 -7.85
CA ASP A 61 5.06 5.83 -8.86
C ASP A 61 5.80 7.04 -8.26
N GLY A 62 6.67 6.78 -7.30
CA GLY A 62 7.47 7.85 -6.69
C GLY A 62 6.82 8.55 -5.51
N GLU A 63 5.55 8.26 -5.23
CA GLU A 63 4.86 8.79 -4.06
C GLU A 63 4.91 7.78 -2.94
N THR A 64 5.29 8.20 -1.74
CA THR A 64 5.44 7.31 -0.60
C THR A 64 4.37 7.56 0.44
N PHE A 65 3.80 6.46 0.94
CA PHE A 65 2.81 6.47 2.01
C PHE A 65 3.33 5.64 3.17
N ARG A 66 3.04 6.06 4.38
CA ARG A 66 3.37 5.28 5.59
C ARG A 66 2.09 4.72 6.19
N VAL A 67 2.14 3.46 6.58
CA VAL A 67 1.02 2.84 7.30
C VAL A 67 1.03 3.36 8.73
N GLY A 68 -0.05 4.01 9.15
CA GLY A 68 -0.23 4.50 10.51
C GLY A 68 -1.27 3.66 11.23
N LEU A 69 -1.41 3.89 12.54
CA LEU A 69 -2.41 3.21 13.35
C LEU A 69 -3.41 4.24 13.85
N SER A 70 -4.67 4.02 13.51
CA SER A 70 -5.77 4.85 13.99
C SER A 70 -6.19 4.34 15.38
N ARG A 71 -6.38 5.25 16.30
CA ARG A 71 -6.86 4.92 17.65
C ARG A 71 -8.29 5.38 17.85
#